data_1ba6f8b19250b7291f312e036436e419
#
_entry.id   1ba6f8b19250b7291f312e036436e419
#
_cell.length_a   1.000
_cell.length_b   1.000
_cell.length_c   1.000
_cell.angle_alpha   90.00
_cell.angle_beta   90.00
_cell.angle_gamma   90.00
#
_symmetry.space_group_name_H-M   'P 1'
#
loop_
_entity.id
_entity.type
_entity.pdbx_description
1 polymer ?
#
loop_
_entity_poly.entity_id
_entity_poly.type
_entity_poly.pdbx_seq_one_letter_code
_entity_poly.pdbx_strand_id
1 'polypeptide(L)'
;EEKTEEGLPKDEVYLYRDALAHGHAVVFVLADSKEEADRAELTMKSAGAESLDAAREKWWVGIREPEKEHYEENGKHFDADETHFRRGFVAALHPERHGKPFELISSKLQKHYSESYHTEAFRKGYQRGVRHGRETNLAPPQVQTQSGSRKA
;
A
#
# COMPACT_ATOMS: atom_id res chain seq x y z
N GLU A 1 6.24 -0.24 11.36
CA GLU A 1 5.18 0.56 10.74
C GLU A 1 5.67 2.00 10.60
N GLU A 2 5.83 2.48 9.38
CA GLU A 2 6.22 3.87 9.11
C GLU A 2 4.96 4.75 9.11
N LYS A 3 5.01 5.86 9.84
CA LYS A 3 3.89 6.83 9.92
C LYS A 3 4.18 8.06 9.05
N THR A 4 3.13 8.71 8.57
CA THR A 4 3.23 10.05 7.98
C THR A 4 3.61 11.07 9.05
N GLU A 5 3.98 12.30 8.67
CA GLU A 5 4.17 13.40 9.62
C GLU A 5 2.92 13.67 10.49
N GLU A 6 1.74 13.29 9.98
CA GLU A 6 0.46 13.37 10.68
C GLU A 6 0.12 12.10 11.49
N GLY A 7 1.05 11.12 11.56
CA GLY A 7 0.86 9.90 12.32
C GLY A 7 0.12 8.76 11.60
N LEU A 8 -0.26 8.93 10.33
CA LEU A 8 -0.95 7.90 9.55
C LEU A 8 0.01 6.82 9.03
N PRO A 9 -0.42 5.54 8.98
CA PRO A 9 0.37 4.46 8.41
C PRO A 9 0.67 4.69 6.92
N LYS A 10 1.95 4.83 6.56
CA LYS A 10 2.37 5.06 5.17
C LYS A 10 2.17 3.83 4.28
N ASP A 11 2.26 2.65 4.85
CA ASP A 11 2.14 1.39 4.12
C ASP A 11 0.76 1.19 3.49
N GLU A 12 -0.28 1.86 4.02
CA GLU A 12 -1.68 1.70 3.62
C GLU A 12 -2.22 2.85 2.76
N VAL A 13 -1.39 3.81 2.41
CA VAL A 13 -1.83 5.00 1.64
C VAL A 13 -2.50 4.62 0.32
N TYR A 14 -2.06 3.55 -0.34
CA TYR A 14 -2.68 3.06 -1.57
C TYR A 14 -4.15 2.62 -1.37
N LEU A 15 -4.47 1.99 -0.23
CA LEU A 15 -5.85 1.59 0.12
C LEU A 15 -6.74 2.80 0.40
N TYR A 16 -6.21 3.78 1.13
CA TYR A 16 -6.98 5.00 1.43
C TYR A 16 -7.34 5.75 0.16
N ARG A 17 -6.39 5.82 -0.78
CA ARG A 17 -6.62 6.46 -2.09
C ARG A 17 -7.62 5.71 -2.93
N ASP A 18 -7.51 4.40 -2.99
CA ASP A 18 -8.44 3.54 -3.70
C ASP A 18 -9.86 3.71 -3.15
N ALA A 19 -10.03 3.65 -1.83
CA ALA A 19 -11.31 3.86 -1.17
C ALA A 19 -11.93 5.22 -1.52
N LEU A 20 -11.15 6.30 -1.42
CA LEU A 20 -11.60 7.65 -1.76
C LEU A 20 -11.96 7.79 -3.25
N ALA A 21 -11.18 7.18 -4.15
CA ALA A 21 -11.46 7.18 -5.59
C ALA A 21 -12.78 6.47 -5.95
N HIS A 22 -13.18 5.47 -5.13
CA HIS A 22 -14.45 4.77 -5.28
C HIS A 22 -15.60 5.39 -4.47
N GLY A 23 -15.41 6.59 -3.93
CA GLY A 23 -16.46 7.34 -3.21
C GLY A 23 -16.70 6.88 -1.78
N HIS A 24 -15.79 6.08 -1.21
CA HIS A 24 -15.83 5.70 0.21
C HIS A 24 -15.21 6.78 1.09
N ALA A 25 -15.63 6.82 2.37
CA ALA A 25 -14.98 7.62 3.39
C ALA A 25 -13.92 6.80 4.12
N VAL A 26 -12.81 7.45 4.49
CA VAL A 26 -11.77 6.86 5.34
C VAL A 26 -11.78 7.58 6.68
N VAL A 27 -11.91 6.83 7.77
CA VAL A 27 -11.97 7.35 9.13
C VAL A 27 -10.73 6.93 9.90
N PHE A 28 -10.04 7.90 10.50
CA PHE A 28 -8.89 7.67 11.36
C PHE A 28 -9.24 8.07 12.80
N VAL A 29 -8.86 7.21 13.73
CA VAL A 29 -8.97 7.50 15.16
C VAL A 29 -7.59 7.45 15.77
N LEU A 30 -7.19 8.54 16.42
CA LEU A 30 -5.98 8.59 17.22
C LEU A 30 -6.36 8.18 18.64
N ALA A 31 -5.62 7.28 19.21
CA ALA A 31 -5.82 6.75 20.56
C ALA A 31 -4.53 6.84 21.36
N ASP A 32 -4.63 7.28 22.61
CA ASP A 32 -3.48 7.45 23.50
C ASP A 32 -3.10 6.15 24.23
N SER A 33 -3.97 5.15 24.18
CA SER A 33 -3.74 3.84 24.78
C SER A 33 -4.28 2.70 23.90
N LYS A 34 -3.79 1.48 24.18
CA LYS A 34 -4.28 0.27 23.52
C LYS A 34 -5.77 0.04 23.79
N GLU A 35 -6.21 0.27 25.03
CA GLU A 35 -7.61 0.11 25.45
C GLU A 35 -8.53 1.07 24.69
N GLU A 36 -8.07 2.29 24.42
CA GLU A 36 -8.82 3.25 23.60
C GLU A 36 -8.87 2.84 22.14
N ALA A 37 -7.76 2.35 21.60
CA ALA A 37 -7.71 1.85 20.23
C ALA A 37 -8.68 0.68 20.03
N ASP A 38 -8.67 -0.29 20.97
CA ASP A 38 -9.55 -1.48 20.93
C ASP A 38 -11.04 -1.05 20.99
N ARG A 39 -11.38 -0.06 21.86
CA ARG A 39 -12.74 0.49 21.92
C ARG A 39 -13.15 1.22 20.66
N ALA A 40 -12.25 2.01 20.09
CA ALA A 40 -12.51 2.73 18.84
C ALA A 40 -12.76 1.74 17.69
N GLU A 41 -11.95 0.68 17.59
CA GLU A 41 -12.13 -0.38 16.59
C GLU A 41 -13.50 -1.04 16.72
N LEU A 42 -13.89 -1.44 17.92
CA LEU A 42 -15.20 -2.04 18.18
C LEU A 42 -16.35 -1.10 17.81
N THR A 43 -16.21 0.19 18.12
CA THR A 43 -17.22 1.22 17.81
C THR A 43 -17.36 1.39 16.29
N MET A 44 -16.24 1.53 15.58
CA MET A 44 -16.25 1.65 14.12
C MET A 44 -16.85 0.41 13.47
N LYS A 45 -16.46 -0.78 13.92
CA LYS A 45 -16.99 -2.06 13.42
C LYS A 45 -18.50 -2.18 13.66
N SER A 46 -19.00 -1.80 14.82
CA SER A 46 -20.44 -1.82 15.12
C SER A 46 -21.23 -0.80 14.30
N ALA A 47 -20.58 0.28 13.89
CA ALA A 47 -21.12 1.28 12.97
C ALA A 47 -21.04 0.87 11.48
N GLY A 48 -20.52 -0.34 11.18
CA GLY A 48 -20.44 -0.87 9.83
C GLY A 48 -19.16 -0.51 9.08
N ALA A 49 -18.12 -0.02 9.75
CA ALA A 49 -16.84 0.22 9.11
C ALA A 49 -16.17 -1.10 8.69
N GLU A 50 -15.64 -1.13 7.48
CA GLU A 50 -14.81 -2.22 6.98
C GLU A 50 -13.43 -2.17 7.68
N SER A 51 -12.91 -3.34 8.09
CA SER A 51 -11.57 -3.40 8.66
C SER A 51 -10.50 -3.20 7.59
N LEU A 52 -9.32 -2.73 8.01
CA LEU A 52 -8.20 -2.55 7.10
C LEU A 52 -7.75 -3.88 6.45
N ASP A 53 -7.82 -4.99 7.18
CA ASP A 53 -7.50 -6.31 6.64
C ASP A 53 -8.51 -6.76 5.58
N ALA A 54 -9.81 -6.56 5.82
CA ALA A 54 -10.83 -6.85 4.82
C ALA A 54 -10.67 -5.98 3.56
N ALA A 55 -10.36 -4.70 3.74
CA ALA A 55 -10.09 -3.80 2.63
C ALA A 55 -8.86 -4.23 1.80
N ARG A 56 -7.77 -4.68 2.45
CA ARG A 56 -6.60 -5.23 1.76
C ARG A 56 -6.91 -6.46 0.94
N GLU A 57 -7.68 -7.39 1.51
CA GLU A 57 -8.06 -8.62 0.80
C GLU A 57 -8.97 -8.31 -0.40
N LYS A 58 -9.97 -7.49 -0.21
CA LYS A 58 -10.88 -7.06 -1.26
C LYS A 58 -10.15 -6.35 -2.41
N TRP A 59 -9.25 -5.45 -2.07
CA TRP A 59 -8.42 -4.76 -3.05
C TRP A 59 -7.55 -5.73 -3.84
N TRP A 60 -6.88 -6.68 -3.14
CA TRP A 60 -6.04 -7.68 -3.79
C TRP A 60 -6.85 -8.59 -4.71
N VAL A 61 -8.00 -9.08 -4.27
CA VAL A 61 -8.90 -9.91 -5.08
C VAL A 61 -9.29 -9.18 -6.38
N GLY A 62 -9.48 -7.87 -6.33
CA GLY A 62 -9.82 -7.06 -7.50
C GLY A 62 -8.75 -6.99 -8.59
N ILE A 63 -7.48 -7.18 -8.22
CA ILE A 63 -6.36 -7.10 -9.18
C ILE A 63 -5.64 -8.45 -9.37
N ARG A 64 -5.95 -9.46 -8.58
CA ARG A 64 -5.23 -10.74 -8.51
C ARG A 64 -5.19 -11.48 -9.84
N GLU A 65 -6.33 -11.63 -10.49
CA GLU A 65 -6.43 -12.46 -11.70
C GLU A 65 -5.58 -11.92 -12.87
N PRO A 66 -5.62 -10.64 -13.23
CA PRO A 66 -4.70 -10.07 -14.23
C PRO A 66 -3.24 -10.23 -13.87
N GLU A 67 -2.89 -10.11 -12.58
CA GLU A 67 -1.52 -10.25 -12.14
C GLU A 67 -1.06 -11.72 -12.17
N LYS A 68 -1.93 -12.67 -11.84
CA LYS A 68 -1.70 -14.10 -11.98
C LYS A 68 -1.43 -14.47 -13.43
N GLU A 69 -2.32 -14.09 -14.34
CA GLU A 69 -2.18 -14.36 -15.77
C GLU A 69 -0.83 -13.87 -16.29
N HIS A 70 -0.49 -12.63 -16.00
CA HIS A 70 0.80 -12.05 -16.41
C HIS A 70 2.02 -12.77 -15.80
N TYR A 71 1.92 -13.25 -14.55
CA TYR A 71 3.00 -13.97 -13.89
C TYR A 71 3.21 -15.35 -14.53
N GLU A 72 2.13 -16.06 -14.85
CA GLU A 72 2.14 -17.43 -15.39
C GLU A 72 2.52 -17.51 -16.86
N GLU A 73 2.42 -16.42 -17.64
CA GLU A 73 2.92 -16.33 -19.02
C GLU A 73 4.37 -16.81 -19.17
N ASN A 74 5.14 -16.78 -18.08
CA ASN A 74 6.55 -17.20 -18.05
C ASN A 74 6.75 -18.62 -17.48
N GLY A 75 5.73 -19.47 -17.45
CA GLY A 75 5.80 -20.84 -16.97
C GLY A 75 6.00 -21.00 -15.47
N LYS A 76 5.58 -20.04 -14.67
CA LYS A 76 5.66 -20.03 -13.21
C LYS A 76 4.32 -20.37 -12.56
N HIS A 77 4.37 -20.81 -11.30
CA HIS A 77 3.20 -21.19 -10.53
C HIS A 77 2.84 -20.06 -9.55
N PHE A 78 1.91 -19.20 -9.94
CA PHE A 78 1.51 -18.05 -9.14
C PHE A 78 1.03 -18.41 -7.74
N ASP A 79 0.19 -19.43 -7.62
CA ASP A 79 -0.43 -19.80 -6.33
C ASP A 79 0.62 -20.18 -5.27
N ALA A 80 1.76 -20.75 -5.67
CA ALA A 80 2.87 -21.04 -4.77
C ALA A 80 3.68 -19.80 -4.37
N ASP A 81 3.73 -18.84 -5.27
CA ASP A 81 4.57 -17.63 -5.17
C ASP A 81 3.77 -16.38 -4.71
N GLU A 82 2.44 -16.47 -4.66
CA GLU A 82 1.52 -15.34 -4.48
C GLU A 82 1.86 -14.49 -3.25
N THR A 83 2.18 -15.11 -2.13
CA THR A 83 2.50 -14.38 -0.90
C THR A 83 3.71 -13.46 -1.08
N HIS A 84 4.76 -13.96 -1.71
CA HIS A 84 5.98 -13.17 -1.96
C HIS A 84 5.76 -12.14 -3.06
N PHE A 85 5.01 -12.49 -4.11
CA PHE A 85 4.64 -11.58 -5.19
C PHE A 85 3.83 -10.41 -4.66
N ARG A 86 2.75 -10.67 -3.91
CA ARG A 86 1.89 -9.66 -3.30
C ARG A 86 2.67 -8.72 -2.38
N ARG A 87 3.56 -9.26 -1.54
CA ARG A 87 4.43 -8.45 -0.68
C ARG A 87 5.30 -7.48 -1.48
N GLY A 88 5.89 -7.94 -2.57
CA GLY A 88 6.67 -7.10 -3.48
C GLY A 88 5.82 -6.03 -4.13
N PHE A 89 4.64 -6.41 -4.64
CA PHE A 89 3.70 -5.52 -5.31
C PHE A 89 3.27 -4.37 -4.39
N VAL A 90 2.81 -4.68 -3.18
CA VAL A 90 2.40 -3.67 -2.18
C VAL A 90 3.58 -2.82 -1.74
N ALA A 91 4.78 -3.41 -1.58
CA ALA A 91 5.96 -2.64 -1.22
C ALA A 91 6.27 -1.50 -2.20
N ALA A 92 5.98 -1.70 -3.49
CA ALA A 92 6.20 -0.67 -4.52
C ALA A 92 5.18 0.49 -4.46
N LEU A 93 4.02 0.26 -3.86
CA LEU A 93 2.95 1.27 -3.73
C LEU A 93 3.16 2.23 -2.55
N HIS A 94 4.12 1.94 -1.70
CA HIS A 94 4.47 2.82 -0.58
C HIS A 94 4.92 4.21 -1.10
N PRO A 95 4.45 5.34 -0.51
CA PRO A 95 4.74 6.68 -1.00
C PRO A 95 6.23 7.00 -1.22
N GLU A 96 7.08 6.53 -0.32
CA GLU A 96 8.53 6.78 -0.41
C GLU A 96 9.24 5.94 -1.48
N ARG A 97 8.59 4.89 -1.98
CA ARG A 97 9.13 3.94 -2.98
C ARG A 97 8.49 4.14 -4.35
N HIS A 98 7.42 4.93 -4.41
CA HIS A 98 6.64 5.13 -5.62
C HIS A 98 7.53 5.49 -6.82
N GLY A 99 7.39 4.70 -7.89
CA GLY A 99 8.12 4.89 -9.13
C GLY A 99 9.62 4.59 -9.10
N LYS A 100 10.19 4.21 -7.95
CA LYS A 100 11.62 3.89 -7.83
C LYS A 100 11.89 2.46 -8.29
N PRO A 101 12.94 2.24 -9.12
CA PRO A 101 13.35 0.89 -9.50
C PRO A 101 13.88 0.11 -8.28
N PHE A 102 13.71 -1.23 -8.35
CA PHE A 102 14.09 -2.15 -7.28
C PHE A 102 15.54 -1.96 -6.81
N GLU A 103 16.45 -1.81 -7.75
CA GLU A 103 17.89 -1.73 -7.51
C GLU A 103 18.26 -0.50 -6.67
N LEU A 104 17.54 0.61 -6.86
CA LEU A 104 17.82 1.88 -6.17
C LEU A 104 17.53 1.82 -4.67
N ILE A 105 16.61 0.95 -4.25
CA ILE A 105 16.14 0.86 -2.87
C ILE A 105 16.31 -0.52 -2.26
N SER A 106 17.13 -1.37 -2.90
CA SER A 106 17.32 -2.77 -2.54
C SER A 106 17.68 -2.98 -1.06
N SER A 107 18.57 -2.15 -0.50
CA SER A 107 18.96 -2.24 0.91
C SER A 107 17.82 -1.96 1.89
N LYS A 108 16.94 -1.00 1.55
CA LYS A 108 15.74 -0.73 2.36
C LYS A 108 14.73 -1.87 2.26
N LEU A 109 14.52 -2.41 1.06
CA LEU A 109 13.63 -3.55 0.85
C LEU A 109 14.13 -4.80 1.59
N GLN A 110 15.43 -5.08 1.54
CA GLN A 110 16.02 -6.22 2.24
C GLN A 110 15.79 -6.11 3.76
N LYS A 111 15.93 -4.93 4.33
CA LYS A 111 15.72 -4.69 5.76
C LYS A 111 14.29 -4.92 6.19
N HIS A 112 13.30 -4.49 5.39
CA HIS A 112 11.88 -4.58 5.74
C HIS A 112 11.22 -5.90 5.36
N TYR A 113 11.72 -6.57 4.31
CA TYR A 113 11.12 -7.77 3.73
C TYR A 113 12.10 -8.95 3.67
N SER A 114 12.92 -9.13 4.70
CA SER A 114 14.02 -10.10 4.75
C SER A 114 13.64 -11.51 4.28
N GLU A 115 12.48 -12.01 4.67
CA GLU A 115 11.98 -13.34 4.29
C GLU A 115 11.61 -13.47 2.81
N SER A 116 11.09 -12.40 2.21
CA SER A 116 10.58 -12.40 0.83
C SER A 116 11.57 -11.83 -0.16
N TYR A 117 12.44 -10.92 0.29
CA TYR A 117 13.35 -10.12 -0.55
C TYR A 117 14.17 -10.94 -1.53
N HIS A 118 14.66 -12.12 -1.11
CA HIS A 118 15.53 -12.97 -1.93
C HIS A 118 14.76 -13.81 -2.96
N THR A 119 13.43 -13.78 -2.93
CA THR A 119 12.62 -14.54 -3.89
C THR A 119 12.46 -13.77 -5.20
N GLU A 120 12.45 -14.51 -6.31
CA GLU A 120 12.16 -13.92 -7.62
C GLU A 120 10.72 -13.37 -7.67
N ALA A 121 9.79 -14.04 -6.97
CA ALA A 121 8.41 -13.61 -6.88
C ALA A 121 8.28 -12.20 -6.26
N PHE A 122 8.98 -11.92 -5.17
CA PHE A 122 9.01 -10.59 -4.57
C PHE A 122 9.52 -9.51 -5.55
N ARG A 123 10.62 -9.81 -6.24
CA ARG A 123 11.19 -8.87 -7.22
C ARG A 123 10.22 -8.59 -8.37
N LYS A 124 9.59 -9.64 -8.92
CA LYS A 124 8.58 -9.48 -9.98
C LYS A 124 7.36 -8.71 -9.49
N GLY A 125 6.85 -9.05 -8.30
CA GLY A 125 5.77 -8.32 -7.67
C GLY A 125 6.10 -6.84 -7.53
N TYR A 126 7.30 -6.51 -7.03
CA TYR A 126 7.74 -5.13 -6.93
C TYR A 126 7.74 -4.39 -8.28
N GLN A 127 8.29 -5.00 -9.32
CA GLN A 127 8.31 -4.41 -10.66
C GLN A 127 6.90 -4.17 -11.22
N ARG A 128 5.98 -5.11 -10.98
CA ARG A 128 4.57 -4.96 -11.34
C ARG A 128 3.88 -3.85 -10.55
N GLY A 129 4.11 -3.77 -9.24
CA GLY A 129 3.60 -2.70 -8.39
C GLY A 129 4.08 -1.31 -8.81
N VAL A 130 5.35 -1.17 -9.21
CA VAL A 130 5.88 0.09 -9.78
C VAL A 130 5.10 0.50 -11.03
N ARG A 131 4.81 -0.44 -11.93
CA ARG A 131 4.03 -0.18 -13.15
C ARG A 131 2.59 0.19 -12.79
N HIS A 132 1.93 -0.61 -11.98
CA HIS A 132 0.56 -0.37 -11.52
C HIS A 132 0.42 1.02 -10.86
N GLY A 133 1.33 1.39 -9.98
CA GLY A 133 1.32 2.70 -9.33
C GLY A 133 1.44 3.87 -10.32
N ARG A 134 2.16 3.70 -11.42
CA ARG A 134 2.24 4.71 -12.51
C ARG A 134 0.95 4.78 -13.31
N GLU A 135 0.38 3.65 -13.67
CA GLU A 135 -0.85 3.54 -14.48
C GLU A 135 -2.07 4.09 -13.73
N THR A 136 -2.14 3.83 -12.43
CA THR A 136 -3.24 4.31 -11.57
C THR A 136 -3.03 5.72 -11.02
N ASN A 137 -1.96 6.40 -11.44
CA ASN A 137 -1.61 7.76 -11.02
C ASN A 137 -1.56 7.93 -9.48
N LEU A 138 -1.12 6.88 -8.79
CA LEU A 138 -0.93 6.86 -7.33
C LEU A 138 0.24 7.75 -6.87
N ALA A 139 0.67 8.73 -7.68
CA ALA A 139 1.63 9.73 -7.28
C ALA A 139 1.14 10.47 -6.02
N PRO A 140 2.02 10.74 -5.04
CA PRO A 140 1.64 11.50 -3.87
C PRO A 140 1.04 12.86 -4.30
N PRO A 141 0.01 13.38 -3.61
CA PRO A 141 -0.50 14.71 -3.87
C PRO A 141 0.67 15.69 -3.75
N GLN A 142 0.89 16.48 -4.80
CA GLN A 142 1.84 17.58 -4.72
C GLN A 142 1.25 18.59 -3.74
N VAL A 143 1.88 18.71 -2.57
CA VAL A 143 1.57 19.79 -1.64
C VAL A 143 1.97 21.08 -2.34
N GLN A 144 1.02 21.76 -2.93
CA GLN A 144 1.21 23.14 -3.38
C GLN A 144 1.38 24.00 -2.12
N THR A 145 2.62 24.21 -1.73
CA THR A 145 2.95 25.29 -0.79
C THR A 145 2.59 26.60 -1.49
N GLN A 146 1.37 27.08 -1.23
CA GLN A 146 1.04 28.46 -1.54
C GLN A 146 1.92 29.34 -0.66
N SER A 147 3.04 29.79 -1.22
CA SER A 147 3.84 30.87 -0.68
C SER A 147 2.99 32.14 -0.75
N GLY A 148 2.25 32.37 0.33
CA GLY A 148 1.49 33.61 0.51
C GLY A 148 2.45 34.78 0.68
N SER A 149 2.82 35.45 -0.40
CA SER A 149 3.38 36.79 -0.37
C SER A 149 2.35 37.76 0.21
N ARG A 150 2.34 37.91 1.54
CA ARG A 150 1.80 39.13 2.13
C ARG A 150 2.73 40.28 1.80
N LYS A 151 2.42 41.04 0.77
CA LYS A 151 2.93 42.39 0.64
C LYS A 151 2.18 43.28 1.64
N ALA A 152 2.95 43.89 2.50
CA ALA A 152 2.56 44.98 3.34
C ALA A 152 2.16 46.20 2.52
#